data_ee15f6193d7a5b2e43cf0690e5b9d8bc
#
_entry.id   ee15f6193d7a5b2e43cf0690e5b9d8bc
#
_cell.length_a   1.000
_cell.length_b   1.000
_cell.length_c   1.000
_cell.angle_alpha   90.00
_cell.angle_beta   90.00
_cell.angle_gamma   90.00
#
_symmetry.space_group_name_H-M   'P 1'
#
loop_
_entity.id
_entity.type
_entity.pdbx_description
1 polymer ?
#
loop_
_entity_poly.entity_id
_entity_poly.type
_entity_poly.pdbx_seq_one_letter_code
_entity_poly.pdbx_strand_id
1 'polypeptide(L)'
;LGYITMLTVALAKVTGCTVKYALTKEEHLLFYERRLDNKFIGKIGITKDGQIKALQGDWLVGTGAGSELTQGQVAEGLGETHIALNKCPNWDLVSKVVCSNKIPVGIARGFGGQELKACVLHLLNRALKQIDMDPVTFYKKNFCQAGDQYYWRTGHKYSNPVINYDKC
;
A
#
# COMPACT_ATOMS: atom_id res chain seq x y z
N LEU A 1 -1.58 9.53 -16.94
CA LEU A 1 -0.64 9.79 -18.08
C LEU A 1 -1.38 9.92 -19.41
N GLY A 2 -2.50 9.21 -19.62
CA GLY A 2 -3.15 9.10 -20.93
C GLY A 2 -3.60 10.42 -21.55
N TYR A 3 -4.29 11.27 -20.80
CA TYR A 3 -4.87 12.51 -21.36
C TYR A 3 -3.81 13.54 -21.75
N ILE A 4 -2.69 13.68 -21.01
CA ILE A 4 -1.59 14.59 -21.37
C ILE A 4 -0.91 14.11 -22.66
N THR A 5 -0.70 12.80 -22.79
CA THR A 5 -0.16 12.20 -24.00
C THR A 5 -1.07 12.43 -25.18
N MET A 6 -2.37 12.21 -25.03
CA MET A 6 -3.36 12.44 -26.09
C MET A 6 -3.41 13.91 -26.50
N LEU A 7 -3.39 14.83 -25.55
CA LEU A 7 -3.35 16.27 -25.82
C LEU A 7 -2.10 16.67 -26.59
N THR A 8 -0.93 16.17 -26.18
CA THR A 8 0.34 16.45 -26.87
C THR A 8 0.33 15.95 -28.32
N VAL A 9 -0.18 14.73 -28.54
CA VAL A 9 -0.31 14.16 -29.90
C VAL A 9 -1.31 14.95 -30.74
N ALA A 10 -2.45 15.35 -30.18
CA ALA A 10 -3.44 16.16 -30.88
C ALA A 10 -2.87 17.51 -31.29
N LEU A 11 -2.15 18.18 -30.39
CA LEU A 11 -1.48 19.45 -30.68
C LEU A 11 -0.43 19.29 -31.77
N ALA A 12 0.41 18.27 -31.72
CA ALA A 12 1.42 18.01 -32.76
C ALA A 12 0.75 17.77 -34.12
N LYS A 13 -0.36 17.05 -34.15
CA LYS A 13 -1.13 16.79 -35.40
C LYS A 13 -1.74 18.07 -35.99
N VAL A 14 -2.33 18.90 -35.13
CA VAL A 14 -2.98 20.16 -35.59
C VAL A 14 -1.96 21.20 -36.05
N THR A 15 -0.83 21.32 -35.38
CA THR A 15 0.18 22.33 -35.66
C THR A 15 1.20 21.90 -36.73
N GLY A 16 1.31 20.59 -37.00
CA GLY A 16 2.35 20.02 -37.86
C GLY A 16 3.76 20.15 -37.30
N CYS A 17 3.92 20.51 -36.04
CA CYS A 17 5.21 20.79 -35.40
C CYS A 17 5.49 19.77 -34.29
N THR A 18 6.76 19.66 -33.89
CA THR A 18 7.14 18.93 -32.68
C THR A 18 6.61 19.66 -31.46
N VAL A 19 5.84 18.97 -30.64
CA VAL A 19 5.25 19.52 -29.39
C VAL A 19 5.84 18.84 -28.17
N LYS A 20 6.27 19.66 -27.21
CA LYS A 20 6.65 19.22 -25.87
C LYS A 20 5.69 19.85 -24.87
N TYR A 21 5.06 19.02 -24.05
CA TYR A 21 4.20 19.47 -22.97
C TYR A 21 4.79 19.02 -21.62
N ALA A 22 5.05 19.98 -20.75
CA ALA A 22 5.56 19.73 -19.41
C ALA A 22 4.74 20.55 -18.41
N LEU A 23 4.15 19.88 -17.44
CA LEU A 23 3.42 20.53 -16.35
C LEU A 23 4.40 21.33 -15.47
N THR A 24 3.99 22.51 -15.06
CA THR A 24 4.62 23.20 -13.94
C THR A 24 4.35 22.41 -12.64
N LYS A 25 5.10 22.73 -11.60
CA LYS A 25 4.88 22.12 -10.28
C LYS A 25 3.47 22.36 -9.76
N GLU A 26 2.95 23.57 -9.95
CA GLU A 26 1.61 23.97 -9.53
C GLU A 26 0.53 23.20 -10.30
N GLU A 27 0.63 23.16 -11.62
CA GLU A 27 -0.28 22.37 -12.46
C GLU A 27 -0.27 20.89 -12.08
N HIS A 28 0.92 20.34 -11.82
CA HIS A 28 1.04 18.94 -11.39
C HIS A 28 0.30 18.70 -10.07
N LEU A 29 0.40 19.61 -9.11
CA LEU A 29 -0.28 19.47 -7.82
C LEU A 29 -1.80 19.68 -7.91
N LEU A 30 -2.28 20.46 -8.88
CA LEU A 30 -3.69 20.77 -9.06
C LEU A 30 -4.43 19.78 -9.94
N PHE A 31 -3.78 19.19 -10.92
CA PHE A 31 -4.44 18.40 -11.97
C PHE A 31 -3.96 16.97 -12.08
N TYR A 32 -2.79 16.66 -11.53
CA TYR A 32 -2.21 15.34 -11.70
C TYR A 32 -2.62 14.40 -10.58
N GLU A 33 -2.58 13.12 -10.89
CA GLU A 33 -2.93 12.03 -9.97
C GLU A 33 -2.07 12.07 -8.70
N ARG A 34 -2.67 11.71 -7.58
CA ARG A 34 -2.05 11.71 -6.25
C ARG A 34 -2.07 10.31 -5.62
N ARG A 35 -1.41 10.14 -4.49
CA ARG A 35 -1.51 8.93 -3.67
C ARG A 35 -2.89 8.79 -3.05
N LEU A 36 -3.21 7.57 -2.63
CA LEU A 36 -4.44 7.24 -1.91
C LEU A 36 -4.58 8.10 -0.64
N ASP A 37 -5.76 8.70 -0.46
CA ASP A 37 -6.20 9.04 0.89
C ASP A 37 -6.56 7.75 1.61
N ASN A 38 -6.16 7.62 2.86
CA ASN A 38 -6.52 6.44 3.61
C ASN A 38 -6.78 6.73 5.08
N LYS A 39 -7.70 5.95 5.65
CA LYS A 39 -7.97 5.90 7.08
C LYS A 39 -8.06 4.43 7.47
N PHE A 40 -7.32 4.06 8.50
CA PHE A 40 -7.33 2.72 9.04
C PHE A 40 -7.78 2.76 10.50
N ILE A 41 -8.75 1.93 10.84
CA ILE A 41 -9.19 1.71 12.21
C ILE A 41 -9.00 0.22 12.47
N GLY A 42 -8.11 -0.13 13.39
CA GLY A 42 -7.76 -1.53 13.58
C GLY A 42 -7.35 -1.88 14.99
N LYS A 43 -7.30 -3.18 15.21
CA LYS A 43 -6.81 -3.83 16.43
C LYS A 43 -5.77 -4.87 16.06
N ILE A 44 -4.78 -5.03 16.91
CA ILE A 44 -3.75 -6.05 16.75
C ILE A 44 -3.62 -6.83 18.06
N GLY A 45 -3.59 -8.13 17.96
CA GLY A 45 -3.36 -9.04 19.08
C GLY A 45 -1.92 -9.53 19.07
N ILE A 46 -1.17 -9.24 20.14
CA ILE A 46 0.22 -9.64 20.33
C ILE A 46 0.33 -10.28 21.72
N THR A 47 1.03 -11.41 21.83
CA THR A 47 1.35 -12.02 23.13
C THR A 47 2.47 -11.24 23.84
N LYS A 48 2.63 -11.41 25.14
CA LYS A 48 3.70 -10.76 25.91
C LYS A 48 5.11 -11.14 25.44
N ASP A 49 5.27 -12.32 24.88
CA ASP A 49 6.52 -12.79 24.26
C ASP A 49 6.68 -12.35 22.80
N GLY A 50 5.79 -11.47 22.30
CA GLY A 50 5.90 -10.82 21.01
C GLY A 50 5.47 -11.68 19.82
N GLN A 51 4.58 -12.65 19.98
CA GLN A 51 3.98 -13.31 18.82
C GLN A 51 2.73 -12.55 18.37
N ILE A 52 2.61 -12.29 17.08
CA ILE A 52 1.38 -11.77 16.49
C ILE A 52 0.33 -12.88 16.42
N LYS A 53 -0.89 -12.60 16.86
CA LYS A 53 -2.00 -13.56 16.89
C LYS A 53 -3.17 -13.20 16.01
N ALA A 54 -3.44 -11.91 15.85
CA ALA A 54 -4.53 -11.44 15.02
C ALA A 54 -4.31 -10.00 14.56
N LEU A 55 -4.86 -9.67 13.39
CA LEU A 55 -5.02 -8.33 12.89
C LEU A 55 -6.45 -8.14 12.38
N GLN A 56 -7.17 -7.19 12.96
CA GLN A 56 -8.51 -6.80 12.54
C GLN A 56 -8.50 -5.32 12.15
N GLY A 57 -9.23 -4.94 11.09
CA GLY A 57 -9.36 -3.53 10.76
C GLY A 57 -10.24 -3.21 9.56
N ASP A 58 -10.72 -1.97 9.58
CA ASP A 58 -11.39 -1.32 8.46
C ASP A 58 -10.43 -0.33 7.80
N TRP A 59 -10.17 -0.55 6.51
CA TRP A 59 -9.35 0.33 5.70
C TRP A 59 -10.21 1.11 4.71
N LEU A 60 -10.44 2.39 5.02
CA LEU A 60 -11.17 3.31 4.16
C LEU A 60 -10.19 3.99 3.20
N VAL A 61 -10.42 3.85 1.91
CA VAL A 61 -9.55 4.34 0.83
C VAL A 61 -10.29 5.34 -0.03
N GLY A 62 -9.78 6.57 -0.11
CA GLY A 62 -10.33 7.61 -0.97
C GLY A 62 -9.71 7.57 -2.36
N THR A 63 -10.56 7.42 -3.39
CA THR A 63 -10.13 7.36 -4.79
C THR A 63 -10.15 8.72 -5.51
N GLY A 64 -10.69 9.77 -4.86
CA GLY A 64 -10.97 11.04 -5.53
C GLY A 64 -12.17 10.93 -6.47
N ALA A 65 -12.17 11.67 -7.55
CA ALA A 65 -13.29 11.73 -8.51
C ALA A 65 -13.45 10.47 -9.37
N GLY A 66 -12.60 9.48 -9.16
CA GLY A 66 -12.64 8.18 -9.84
C GLY A 66 -11.23 7.69 -10.13
N SER A 67 -11.03 6.39 -10.04
CA SER A 67 -9.79 5.74 -10.46
C SER A 67 -10.06 4.26 -10.68
N GLU A 68 -9.83 3.79 -11.89
CA GLU A 68 -9.93 2.38 -12.24
C GLU A 68 -8.86 1.53 -11.52
N LEU A 69 -7.78 2.16 -11.09
CA LEU A 69 -6.62 1.49 -10.49
C LEU A 69 -6.74 1.29 -8.97
N THR A 70 -7.67 1.97 -8.30
CA THR A 70 -7.78 1.93 -6.84
C THR A 70 -8.06 0.53 -6.31
N GLN A 71 -8.86 -0.27 -7.00
CA GLN A 71 -9.11 -1.66 -6.61
C GLN A 71 -7.82 -2.49 -6.64
N GLY A 72 -7.00 -2.32 -7.69
CA GLY A 72 -5.69 -2.96 -7.78
C GLY A 72 -4.74 -2.51 -6.67
N GLN A 73 -4.76 -1.23 -6.32
CA GLN A 73 -3.97 -0.67 -5.22
C GLN A 73 -4.39 -1.22 -3.86
N VAL A 74 -5.69 -1.41 -3.65
CA VAL A 74 -6.22 -2.04 -2.43
C VAL A 74 -5.80 -3.50 -2.35
N ALA A 75 -5.93 -4.26 -3.44
CA ALA A 75 -5.52 -5.66 -3.49
C ALA A 75 -4.01 -5.82 -3.21
N GLU A 76 -3.18 -4.93 -3.78
CA GLU A 76 -1.74 -4.91 -3.54
C GLU A 76 -1.41 -4.58 -2.09
N GLY A 77 -2.06 -3.55 -1.52
CA GLY A 77 -1.87 -3.16 -0.13
C GLY A 77 -2.16 -4.28 0.85
N LEU A 78 -3.26 -4.99 0.65
CA LEU A 78 -3.62 -6.17 1.45
C LEU A 78 -2.60 -7.31 1.25
N GLY A 79 -2.24 -7.62 0.01
CA GLY A 79 -1.30 -8.69 -0.32
C GLY A 79 0.09 -8.46 0.28
N GLU A 80 0.67 -7.28 0.09
CA GLU A 80 1.98 -6.95 0.63
C GLU A 80 2.01 -6.91 2.17
N THR A 81 0.91 -6.45 2.79
CA THR A 81 0.80 -6.45 4.26
C THR A 81 0.71 -7.87 4.79
N HIS A 82 -0.04 -8.74 4.11
CA HIS A 82 -0.13 -10.16 4.45
C HIS A 82 1.23 -10.86 4.31
N ILE A 83 2.01 -10.57 3.27
CA ILE A 83 3.36 -11.13 3.12
C ILE A 83 4.27 -10.69 4.27
N ALA A 84 4.27 -9.40 4.60
CA ALA A 84 5.12 -8.88 5.68
C ALA A 84 4.83 -9.54 7.02
N LEU A 85 3.55 -9.78 7.32
CA LEU A 85 3.08 -10.38 8.56
C LEU A 85 2.53 -11.80 8.36
N ASN A 86 3.14 -12.60 7.49
CA ASN A 86 2.63 -13.92 7.11
C ASN A 86 2.51 -14.92 8.27
N LYS A 87 3.17 -14.66 9.39
CA LYS A 87 3.06 -15.46 10.62
C LYS A 87 1.85 -15.10 11.50
N CYS A 88 1.08 -14.08 11.11
CA CYS A 88 -0.19 -13.76 11.75
C CYS A 88 -1.25 -14.79 11.32
N PRO A 89 -1.81 -15.59 12.25
CA PRO A 89 -2.71 -16.68 11.87
C PRO A 89 -4.15 -16.22 11.59
N ASN A 90 -4.54 -15.05 12.09
CA ASN A 90 -5.92 -14.58 12.01
C ASN A 90 -5.98 -13.17 11.41
N TRP A 91 -6.71 -13.05 10.31
CA TRP A 91 -6.90 -11.81 9.58
C TRP A 91 -8.38 -11.51 9.39
N ASP A 92 -8.76 -10.29 9.72
CA ASP A 92 -10.11 -9.76 9.45
C ASP A 92 -9.94 -8.30 8.98
N LEU A 93 -9.64 -8.12 7.70
CA LEU A 93 -9.44 -6.81 7.09
C LEU A 93 -10.53 -6.54 6.05
N VAL A 94 -11.27 -5.46 6.27
CA VAL A 94 -12.28 -4.97 5.34
C VAL A 94 -11.79 -3.68 4.70
N SER A 95 -11.77 -3.63 3.37
CA SER A 95 -11.42 -2.42 2.63
C SER A 95 -12.65 -1.84 1.94
N LYS A 96 -12.82 -0.52 2.08
CA LYS A 96 -13.89 0.24 1.42
C LYS A 96 -13.28 1.35 0.58
N VAL A 97 -13.61 1.37 -0.70
CA VAL A 97 -13.21 2.42 -1.64
C VAL A 97 -14.32 3.47 -1.74
N VAL A 98 -13.96 4.74 -1.56
CA VAL A 98 -14.91 5.86 -1.54
C VAL A 98 -14.51 6.91 -2.57
N CYS A 99 -15.45 7.28 -3.43
CA CYS A 99 -15.29 8.40 -4.34
C CYS A 99 -15.49 9.73 -3.60
N SER A 100 -14.83 10.77 -4.07
CA SER A 100 -14.95 12.13 -3.52
C SER A 100 -14.60 13.17 -4.59
N ASN A 101 -14.95 14.45 -4.35
CA ASN A 101 -14.66 15.55 -5.26
C ASN A 101 -13.18 16.02 -5.21
N LYS A 102 -12.27 15.11 -4.90
CA LYS A 102 -10.83 15.37 -4.91
C LYS A 102 -10.21 14.93 -6.22
N ILE A 103 -8.98 15.35 -6.46
CA ILE A 103 -8.17 14.88 -7.60
C ILE A 103 -8.11 13.35 -7.59
N PRO A 104 -8.23 12.69 -8.76
CA PRO A 104 -8.14 11.25 -8.87
C PRO A 104 -6.82 10.70 -8.33
N VAL A 105 -6.89 9.50 -7.83
CA VAL A 105 -5.72 8.74 -7.40
C VAL A 105 -5.08 8.06 -8.60
N GLY A 106 -3.77 8.09 -8.67
CA GLY A 106 -3.01 7.44 -9.71
C GLY A 106 -1.95 6.48 -9.21
N ILE A 107 -1.12 6.05 -10.12
CA ILE A 107 -0.03 5.12 -9.83
C ILE A 107 1.11 5.85 -9.13
N ALA A 108 1.32 5.55 -7.85
CA ALA A 108 2.51 5.92 -7.14
C ALA A 108 3.27 4.66 -6.71
N ARG A 109 4.60 4.74 -6.67
CA ARG A 109 5.46 3.59 -6.33
C ARG A 109 5.06 2.98 -4.98
N GLY A 110 4.89 1.65 -4.92
CA GLY A 110 4.33 0.93 -3.79
C GLY A 110 2.85 0.58 -3.93
N PHE A 111 2.15 1.19 -4.90
CA PHE A 111 0.83 0.84 -5.42
C PHE A 111 -0.21 0.41 -4.35
N GLY A 112 -0.32 1.16 -3.25
CA GLY A 112 -1.22 0.87 -2.11
C GLY A 112 -0.56 0.15 -0.94
N GLY A 113 0.54 -0.58 -1.18
CA GLY A 113 1.24 -1.33 -0.14
C GLY A 113 1.82 -0.44 0.96
N GLN A 114 2.35 0.71 0.59
CA GLN A 114 2.94 1.63 1.56
C GLN A 114 1.89 2.25 2.48
N GLU A 115 0.73 2.58 1.93
CA GLU A 115 -0.35 3.24 2.65
C GLU A 115 -0.90 2.34 3.75
N LEU A 116 -1.22 1.08 3.44
CA LEU A 116 -1.72 0.15 4.45
C LEU A 116 -0.62 -0.27 5.42
N LYS A 117 0.58 -0.60 4.92
CA LYS A 117 1.71 -0.96 5.79
C LYS A 117 2.05 0.13 6.79
N ALA A 118 2.05 1.41 6.38
CA ALA A 118 2.30 2.51 7.31
C ALA A 118 1.28 2.55 8.45
N CYS A 119 0.00 2.35 8.15
CA CYS A 119 -1.06 2.30 9.15
C CYS A 119 -0.89 1.11 10.10
N VAL A 120 -0.65 -0.08 9.56
CA VAL A 120 -0.50 -1.32 10.35
C VAL A 120 0.77 -1.27 11.19
N LEU A 121 1.89 -0.79 10.65
CA LEU A 121 3.14 -0.64 11.41
C LEU A 121 3.03 0.41 12.52
N HIS A 122 2.27 1.49 12.28
CA HIS A 122 1.98 2.45 13.35
C HIS A 122 1.18 1.83 14.50
N LEU A 123 0.13 1.07 14.17
CA LEU A 123 -0.66 0.32 15.15
C LEU A 123 0.22 -0.68 15.93
N LEU A 124 1.05 -1.40 15.22
CA LEU A 124 1.99 -2.38 15.77
C LEU A 124 2.99 -1.72 16.73
N ASN A 125 3.63 -0.62 16.32
CA ASN A 125 4.58 0.10 17.18
C ASN A 125 3.93 0.63 18.47
N ARG A 126 2.65 1.03 18.40
CA ARG A 126 1.91 1.40 19.61
C ARG A 126 1.67 0.22 20.54
N ALA A 127 1.37 -0.96 19.98
CA ALA A 127 1.18 -2.18 20.75
C ALA A 127 2.50 -2.66 21.39
N LEU A 128 3.62 -2.61 20.66
CA LEU A 128 4.94 -2.98 21.18
C LEU A 128 5.38 -2.12 22.36
N LYS A 129 5.07 -0.83 22.33
CA LYS A 129 5.32 0.06 23.49
C LYS A 129 4.57 -0.35 24.74
N GLN A 130 3.39 -0.98 24.62
CA GLN A 130 2.60 -1.43 25.78
C GLN A 130 3.19 -2.66 26.45
N ILE A 131 3.95 -3.47 25.73
CA ILE A 131 4.61 -4.67 26.23
C ILE A 131 6.11 -4.50 26.41
N ASP A 132 6.62 -3.27 26.25
CA ASP A 132 8.05 -2.89 26.34
C ASP A 132 8.95 -3.79 25.49
N MET A 133 8.55 -4.01 24.24
CA MET A 133 9.28 -4.86 23.30
C MET A 133 9.98 -4.02 22.23
N ASP A 134 11.24 -4.36 21.98
CA ASP A 134 12.02 -3.79 20.88
C ASP A 134 11.42 -4.16 19.52
N PRO A 135 11.13 -3.19 18.64
CA PRO A 135 10.55 -3.45 17.31
C PRO A 135 11.38 -4.38 16.44
N VAL A 136 12.71 -4.29 16.48
CA VAL A 136 13.59 -5.13 15.66
C VAL A 136 13.47 -6.59 16.06
N THR A 137 13.46 -6.86 17.35
CA THR A 137 13.24 -8.20 17.92
C THR A 137 11.90 -8.77 17.49
N PHE A 138 10.84 -7.94 17.54
CA PHE A 138 9.52 -8.33 17.07
C PHE A 138 9.51 -8.64 15.58
N TYR A 139 10.11 -7.79 14.74
CA TYR A 139 10.12 -7.97 13.29
C TYR A 139 10.89 -9.22 12.88
N LYS A 140 12.05 -9.49 13.48
CA LYS A 140 12.79 -10.73 13.26
C LYS A 140 11.98 -11.98 13.60
N LYS A 141 11.10 -11.90 14.60
CA LYS A 141 10.25 -13.02 15.02
C LYS A 141 9.05 -13.25 14.10
N ASN A 142 8.42 -12.18 13.63
CA ASN A 142 7.09 -12.23 13.02
C ASN A 142 7.07 -11.98 11.50
N PHE A 143 8.09 -11.33 10.94
CA PHE A 143 8.13 -11.09 9.50
C PHE A 143 8.53 -12.35 8.74
N CYS A 144 8.16 -12.36 7.46
CA CYS A 144 8.47 -13.41 6.51
C CYS A 144 9.97 -13.65 6.46
N GLN A 145 10.41 -14.88 6.72
CA GLN A 145 11.81 -15.32 6.70
C GLN A 145 12.14 -16.06 5.39
N ALA A 146 13.41 -16.29 5.13
CA ALA A 146 13.84 -17.18 4.05
C ALA A 146 13.25 -18.58 4.25
N GLY A 147 12.64 -19.13 3.21
CA GLY A 147 11.96 -20.44 3.24
C GLY A 147 10.51 -20.39 3.72
N ASP A 148 10.05 -19.30 4.32
CA ASP A 148 8.64 -19.15 4.67
C ASP A 148 7.77 -19.13 3.40
N GLN A 149 6.58 -19.71 3.52
CA GLN A 149 5.60 -19.73 2.46
C GLN A 149 4.55 -18.67 2.69
N TYR A 150 4.14 -18.01 1.62
CA TYR A 150 3.07 -17.02 1.66
C TYR A 150 2.14 -17.17 0.45
N TYR A 151 0.93 -16.66 0.58
CA TYR A 151 -0.04 -16.61 -0.51
C TYR A 151 -0.10 -15.20 -1.07
N TRP A 152 0.03 -15.08 -2.38
CA TRP A 152 -0.24 -13.83 -3.08
C TRP A 152 -1.73 -13.72 -3.41
N ARG A 153 -2.17 -12.53 -3.76
CA ARG A 153 -3.57 -12.20 -4.15
C ARG A 153 -4.22 -13.16 -5.15
N THR A 154 -3.46 -13.92 -5.87
CA THR A 154 -3.95 -14.91 -6.84
C THR A 154 -4.26 -16.27 -6.21
N GLY A 155 -4.05 -16.44 -4.92
CA GLY A 155 -4.18 -17.71 -4.23
C GLY A 155 -3.01 -18.68 -4.47
N HIS A 156 -2.05 -18.32 -5.31
CA HIS A 156 -0.86 -19.13 -5.50
C HIS A 156 0.07 -19.04 -4.29
N LYS A 157 0.65 -20.18 -3.94
CA LYS A 157 1.61 -20.32 -2.86
C LYS A 157 3.01 -20.03 -3.39
N TYR A 158 3.70 -19.13 -2.75
CA TYR A 158 5.09 -18.78 -3.05
C TYR A 158 5.98 -19.10 -1.88
N SER A 159 7.26 -19.43 -2.16
CA SER A 159 8.30 -19.49 -1.15
C SER A 159 9.14 -18.24 -1.22
N ASN A 160 9.48 -17.67 -0.07
CA ASN A 160 10.40 -16.56 0.00
C ASN A 160 11.84 -17.09 -0.16
N PRO A 161 12.53 -16.79 -1.28
CA PRO A 161 13.83 -17.40 -1.54
C PRO A 161 14.94 -16.83 -0.67
N VAL A 162 14.88 -15.52 -0.35
CA VAL A 162 15.99 -14.86 0.38
C VAL A 162 15.47 -13.62 1.12
N ILE A 163 15.33 -13.70 2.44
CA ILE A 163 15.40 -12.51 3.29
C ILE A 163 16.42 -12.80 4.39
N ASN A 164 17.44 -11.95 4.51
CA ASN A 164 18.42 -12.06 5.55
C ASN A 164 18.44 -10.75 6.35
N TYR A 165 17.63 -10.71 7.39
CA TYR A 165 17.51 -9.53 8.26
C TYR A 165 18.78 -9.23 9.07
N ASP A 166 19.69 -10.20 9.21
CA ASP A 166 20.94 -9.98 9.93
C ASP A 166 21.98 -9.23 9.07
N LYS A 167 21.74 -9.15 7.76
CA LYS A 167 22.58 -8.39 6.82
C LYS A 167 22.00 -7.01 6.47
N CYS A 168 20.79 -6.70 6.94
CA CYS A 168 20.17 -5.39 6.80
C CYS A 168 20.38 -4.55 8.04
#